data_10603a9354bfe2c3a368fafff63c7809
#
_entry.id   10603a9354bfe2c3a368fafff63c7809
#
_cell.length_a   1.000
_cell.length_b   1.000
_cell.length_c   1.000
_cell.angle_alpha   90.00
_cell.angle_beta   90.00
_cell.angle_gamma   90.00
#
_symmetry.space_group_name_H-M   'P 1'
#
loop_
_entity.id
_entity.type
_entity.pdbx_description
1 polymer ?
#
loop_
_entity_poly.entity_id
_entity_poly.type
_entity_poly.pdbx_seq_one_letter_code
_entity_poly.pdbx_strand_id
1 'polypeptide(L)'
;MTRKIVRIFAILGPLTASVQAQESVSKPTKADAVKVVKIISADKTKIGTYCKLADLGDEIDKARSAGDNGKVERLSKQADDLGKTLGPEFIRLNAGLEDVDLQSKEGKDVSAEFDKLDKLCPAK
;
A
#
# COMPACT_ATOMS: atom_id res chain seq x y z
N MET A 1 47.04 -0.37 5.36
CA MET A 1 45.59 -0.11 5.43
C MET A 1 45.37 1.38 5.43
N THR A 2 45.10 1.98 4.29
CA THR A 2 44.94 3.43 4.12
C THR A 2 43.48 3.77 3.93
N ARG A 3 42.85 4.31 4.95
CA ARG A 3 41.51 4.87 4.86
C ARG A 3 41.57 6.19 4.11
N LYS A 4 41.08 6.20 2.87
CA LYS A 4 40.86 7.44 2.13
C LYS A 4 39.55 8.06 2.60
N ILE A 5 39.70 9.15 3.36
CA ILE A 5 38.58 10.03 3.72
C ILE A 5 38.26 10.87 2.49
N VAL A 6 37.15 10.58 1.85
CA VAL A 6 36.60 11.44 0.79
C VAL A 6 35.84 12.58 1.48
N ARG A 7 36.46 13.77 1.45
CA ARG A 7 35.77 14.99 1.85
C ARG A 7 34.80 15.39 0.72
N ILE A 8 33.52 15.24 0.98
CA ILE A 8 32.48 15.74 0.10
C ILE A 8 32.31 17.23 0.43
N PHE A 9 32.63 18.07 -0.54
CA PHE A 9 32.37 19.50 -0.49
C PHE A 9 30.87 19.73 -0.58
N ALA A 10 30.28 20.32 0.47
CA ALA A 10 28.94 20.82 0.45
C ALA A 10 28.89 22.11 -0.37
N ILE A 11 28.30 22.07 -1.54
CA ILE A 11 27.95 23.25 -2.31
C ILE A 11 26.66 23.78 -1.73
N LEU A 12 26.74 24.88 -0.99
CA LEU A 12 25.59 25.67 -0.60
C LEU A 12 25.04 26.43 -1.82
N GLY A 13 24.02 25.85 -2.45
CA GLY A 13 23.18 26.63 -3.37
C GLY A 13 22.04 27.30 -2.60
N PRO A 14 21.54 28.48 -3.03
CA PRO A 14 20.42 29.12 -2.37
C PRO A 14 19.17 28.27 -2.57
N LEU A 15 18.69 27.68 -1.50
CA LEU A 15 17.43 26.97 -1.43
C LEU A 15 16.29 28.00 -1.52
N THR A 16 15.71 28.16 -2.70
CA THR A 16 14.33 28.59 -2.80
C THR A 16 13.48 27.48 -2.23
N ALA A 17 13.04 27.66 -1.02
CA ALA A 17 12.16 26.73 -0.35
C ALA A 17 10.80 26.71 -1.05
N SER A 18 10.65 25.82 -2.02
CA SER A 18 9.34 25.31 -2.36
C SER A 18 8.95 24.39 -1.21
N VAL A 19 8.17 24.92 -0.29
CA VAL A 19 7.48 24.12 0.71
C VAL A 19 6.42 23.32 -0.04
N GLN A 20 6.83 22.24 -0.69
CA GLN A 20 5.91 21.16 -0.94
C GLN A 20 5.68 20.54 0.41
N ALA A 21 4.49 20.77 0.96
CA ALA A 21 4.00 20.00 2.07
C ALA A 21 4.00 18.54 1.60
N GLN A 22 5.06 17.81 1.91
CA GLN A 22 5.00 16.37 1.94
C GLN A 22 3.96 16.08 3.02
N GLU A 23 2.73 15.78 2.60
CA GLU A 23 1.81 15.09 3.48
C GLU A 23 2.57 13.85 3.93
N SER A 24 3.11 13.90 5.12
CA SER A 24 3.65 12.73 5.79
C SER A 24 2.49 11.75 5.84
N VAL A 25 2.59 10.66 5.07
CA VAL A 25 1.60 9.59 5.10
C VAL A 25 1.64 9.07 6.53
N SER A 26 0.69 9.51 7.33
CA SER A 26 0.59 9.06 8.72
C SER A 26 0.30 7.56 8.70
N LYS A 27 0.91 6.83 9.64
CA LYS A 27 0.66 5.39 9.79
C LYS A 27 -0.84 5.15 9.91
N PRO A 28 -1.41 4.22 9.12
CA PRO A 28 -2.84 3.94 9.15
C PRO A 28 -3.25 3.42 10.53
N THR A 29 -4.39 3.92 10.98
CA THR A 29 -5.00 3.51 12.24
C THR A 29 -6.15 2.53 11.99
N LYS A 30 -6.61 1.86 13.04
CA LYS A 30 -7.83 1.06 12.98
C LYS A 30 -9.02 1.87 12.47
N ALA A 31 -9.15 3.14 12.88
CA ALA A 31 -10.24 4.02 12.43
C ALA A 31 -10.19 4.27 10.92
N ASP A 32 -8.99 4.41 10.34
CA ASP A 32 -8.81 4.55 8.89
C ASP A 32 -9.25 3.27 8.17
N ALA A 33 -8.88 2.10 8.69
CA ALA A 33 -9.29 0.81 8.15
C ALA A 33 -10.81 0.62 8.22
N VAL A 34 -11.45 0.95 9.33
CA VAL A 34 -12.92 0.92 9.49
C VAL A 34 -13.60 1.79 8.45
N LYS A 35 -13.09 3.00 8.22
CA LYS A 35 -13.63 3.92 7.22
C LYS A 35 -13.57 3.32 5.82
N VAL A 36 -12.42 2.78 5.43
CA VAL A 36 -12.22 2.16 4.11
C VAL A 36 -13.12 0.93 3.95
N VAL A 37 -13.19 0.06 4.94
CA VAL A 37 -14.05 -1.13 4.94
C VAL A 37 -15.51 -0.73 4.77
N LYS A 38 -15.98 0.32 5.46
CA LYS A 38 -17.32 0.86 5.29
C LYS A 38 -17.61 1.33 3.87
N ILE A 39 -16.69 2.09 3.28
CA ILE A 39 -16.82 2.62 1.92
C ILE A 39 -16.91 1.48 0.89
N ILE A 40 -16.07 0.47 1.02
CA ILE A 40 -16.03 -0.67 0.10
C ILE A 40 -17.26 -1.56 0.29
N SER A 41 -17.60 -1.92 1.52
CA SER A 41 -18.71 -2.84 1.81
C SER A 41 -20.10 -2.27 1.49
N ALA A 42 -20.22 -0.96 1.38
CA ALA A 42 -21.45 -0.29 0.98
C ALA A 42 -21.75 -0.35 -0.53
N ASP A 43 -20.77 -0.75 -1.35
CA ASP A 43 -20.86 -0.76 -2.80
C ASP A 43 -20.43 -2.11 -3.38
N LYS A 44 -21.37 -2.82 -3.98
CA LYS A 44 -21.12 -4.15 -4.59
C LYS A 44 -20.02 -4.13 -5.65
N THR A 45 -19.93 -3.05 -6.42
CA THR A 45 -18.88 -2.88 -7.44
C THR A 45 -17.52 -2.76 -6.79
N LYS A 46 -17.42 -2.00 -5.70
CA LYS A 46 -16.18 -1.87 -4.93
C LYS A 46 -15.78 -3.18 -4.25
N ILE A 47 -16.73 -3.94 -3.73
CA ILE A 47 -16.46 -5.29 -3.20
C ILE A 47 -15.85 -6.17 -4.30
N GLY A 48 -16.46 -6.20 -5.48
CA GLY A 48 -15.92 -6.97 -6.61
C GLY A 48 -14.54 -6.53 -7.04
N THR A 49 -14.27 -5.24 -7.04
CA THR A 49 -12.93 -4.68 -7.32
C THR A 49 -11.91 -5.07 -6.25
N TYR A 50 -12.29 -4.99 -4.99
CA TYR A 50 -11.43 -5.40 -3.88
C TYR A 50 -11.07 -6.90 -3.96
N CYS A 51 -12.04 -7.75 -4.26
CA CYS A 51 -11.80 -9.20 -4.41
C CYS A 51 -10.83 -9.51 -5.56
N LYS A 52 -10.97 -8.82 -6.70
CA LYS A 52 -10.00 -8.92 -7.81
C LYS A 52 -8.60 -8.44 -7.38
N LEU A 53 -8.53 -7.39 -6.58
CA LEU A 53 -7.26 -6.88 -6.07
C LEU A 53 -6.59 -7.89 -5.16
N ALA A 54 -7.35 -8.56 -4.29
CA ALA A 54 -6.85 -9.64 -3.43
C ALA A 54 -6.31 -10.82 -4.25
N ASP A 55 -7.03 -11.23 -5.30
CA ASP A 55 -6.58 -12.29 -6.22
C ASP A 55 -5.28 -11.90 -6.94
N LEU A 56 -5.16 -10.65 -7.39
CA LEU A 56 -3.92 -10.15 -7.99
C LEU A 56 -2.76 -10.15 -6.99
N GLY A 57 -3.01 -9.87 -5.73
CA GLY A 57 -2.00 -9.97 -4.66
C GLY A 57 -1.42 -11.39 -4.56
N ASP A 58 -2.28 -12.40 -4.53
CA ASP A 58 -1.87 -13.82 -4.50
C ASP A 58 -1.06 -14.19 -5.75
N GLU A 59 -1.46 -13.69 -6.93
CA GLU A 59 -0.73 -13.95 -8.18
C GLU A 59 0.63 -13.25 -8.23
N ILE A 60 0.72 -12.04 -7.70
CA ILE A 60 1.98 -11.29 -7.57
C ILE A 60 2.94 -12.07 -6.66
N ASP A 61 2.47 -12.58 -5.54
CA ASP A 61 3.31 -13.35 -4.62
C ASP A 61 3.80 -14.66 -5.25
N LYS A 62 2.95 -15.36 -6.00
CA LYS A 62 3.35 -16.53 -6.78
C LYS A 62 4.37 -16.19 -7.85
N ALA A 63 4.18 -15.12 -8.60
CA ALA A 63 5.12 -14.68 -9.64
C ALA A 63 6.46 -14.26 -9.03
N ARG A 64 6.44 -13.58 -7.89
CA ARG A 64 7.65 -13.19 -7.14
C ARG A 64 8.42 -14.42 -6.68
N SER A 65 7.73 -15.41 -6.11
CA SER A 65 8.34 -16.67 -5.69
C SER A 65 8.92 -17.48 -6.85
N ALA A 66 8.37 -17.36 -8.05
CA ALA A 66 8.86 -17.97 -9.26
C ALA A 66 9.98 -17.16 -9.95
N GLY A 67 10.29 -15.95 -9.47
CA GLY A 67 11.30 -15.07 -10.07
C GLY A 67 10.85 -14.41 -11.38
N ASP A 68 9.55 -14.44 -11.69
CA ASP A 68 8.99 -13.83 -12.90
C ASP A 68 8.73 -12.33 -12.70
N ASN A 69 9.77 -11.52 -12.79
CA ASN A 69 9.70 -10.08 -12.57
C ASN A 69 8.80 -9.37 -13.60
N GLY A 70 8.75 -9.85 -14.83
CA GLY A 70 7.89 -9.26 -15.87
C GLY A 70 6.40 -9.46 -15.55
N LYS A 71 6.04 -10.62 -15.00
CA LYS A 71 4.67 -10.88 -14.53
C LYS A 71 4.35 -10.04 -13.29
N VAL A 72 5.28 -9.93 -12.34
CA VAL A 72 5.13 -9.08 -11.15
C VAL A 72 4.83 -7.64 -11.56
N GLU A 73 5.59 -7.06 -12.48
CA GLU A 73 5.40 -5.69 -12.92
C GLU A 73 4.02 -5.46 -13.57
N ARG A 74 3.61 -6.36 -14.46
CA ARG A 74 2.29 -6.27 -15.11
C ARG A 74 1.14 -6.37 -14.11
N LEU A 75 1.20 -7.33 -13.19
CA LEU A 75 0.16 -7.54 -12.19
C LEU A 75 0.13 -6.40 -11.18
N SER A 76 1.28 -5.87 -10.78
CA SER A 76 1.36 -4.70 -9.90
C SER A 76 0.69 -3.47 -10.53
N LYS A 77 0.92 -3.22 -11.81
CA LYS A 77 0.25 -2.14 -12.53
C LYS A 77 -1.27 -2.32 -12.57
N GLN A 78 -1.74 -3.53 -12.80
CA GLN A 78 -3.18 -3.83 -12.76
C GLN A 78 -3.75 -3.62 -11.35
N ALA A 79 -3.01 -4.01 -10.31
CA ALA A 79 -3.39 -3.79 -8.92
C ALA A 79 -3.48 -2.29 -8.60
N ASP A 80 -2.53 -1.49 -9.05
CA ASP A 80 -2.54 -0.03 -8.87
C ASP A 80 -3.76 0.60 -9.53
N ASP A 81 -4.08 0.20 -10.77
CA ASP A 81 -5.23 0.72 -11.51
C ASP A 81 -6.56 0.34 -10.82
N LEU A 82 -6.69 -0.89 -10.32
CA LEU A 82 -7.85 -1.30 -9.53
C LEU A 82 -7.93 -0.56 -8.19
N GLY A 83 -6.79 -0.39 -7.52
CA GLY A 83 -6.71 0.34 -6.26
C GLY A 83 -7.22 1.78 -6.38
N LYS A 84 -6.92 2.46 -7.49
CA LYS A 84 -7.41 3.82 -7.78
C LYS A 84 -8.94 3.88 -7.85
N THR A 85 -9.59 2.84 -8.33
CA THR A 85 -11.06 2.79 -8.44
C THR A 85 -11.74 2.60 -7.08
N LEU A 86 -11.02 2.12 -6.06
CA LEU A 86 -11.53 1.98 -4.70
C LEU A 86 -11.59 3.31 -3.94
N GLY A 87 -10.87 4.32 -4.42
CA GLY A 87 -10.93 5.67 -3.89
C GLY A 87 -9.65 6.12 -3.15
N PRO A 88 -9.55 7.43 -2.88
CA PRO A 88 -8.33 8.01 -2.30
C PRO A 88 -8.05 7.52 -0.88
N GLU A 89 -9.07 7.20 -0.10
CA GLU A 89 -8.93 6.66 1.26
C GLU A 89 -8.24 5.30 1.23
N PHE A 90 -8.62 4.43 0.29
CA PHE A 90 -7.97 3.13 0.11
C PHE A 90 -6.50 3.28 -0.30
N ILE A 91 -6.21 4.16 -1.26
CA ILE A 91 -4.85 4.41 -1.73
C ILE A 91 -3.96 4.89 -0.58
N ARG A 92 -4.45 5.86 0.20
CA ARG A 92 -3.73 6.41 1.35
C ARG A 92 -3.47 5.36 2.42
N LEU A 93 -4.49 4.56 2.74
CA LEU A 93 -4.36 3.46 3.70
C LEU A 93 -3.35 2.42 3.22
N ASN A 94 -3.45 1.99 1.97
CA ASN A 94 -2.56 0.98 1.40
C ASN A 94 -1.10 1.45 1.36
N ALA A 95 -0.85 2.69 0.99
CA ALA A 95 0.50 3.28 1.01
C ALA A 95 1.08 3.32 2.43
N GLY A 96 0.26 3.62 3.43
CA GLY A 96 0.69 3.65 4.82
C GLY A 96 0.96 2.26 5.43
N LEU A 97 0.37 1.19 4.87
CA LEU A 97 0.56 -0.17 5.36
C LEU A 97 1.99 -0.68 5.20
N GLU A 98 2.74 -0.17 4.24
CA GLU A 98 4.15 -0.54 4.04
C GLU A 98 5.02 -0.18 5.27
N ASP A 99 4.63 0.85 6.02
CA ASP A 99 5.34 1.33 7.20
C ASP A 99 4.79 0.75 8.52
N VAL A 100 3.79 -0.11 8.45
CA VAL A 100 3.15 -0.73 9.63
C VAL A 100 3.74 -2.11 9.88
N ASP A 101 4.21 -2.31 11.10
CA ASP A 101 4.51 -3.66 11.59
C ASP A 101 3.20 -4.44 11.78
N LEU A 102 2.94 -5.39 10.88
CA LEU A 102 1.74 -6.24 10.92
C LEU A 102 1.65 -7.13 12.17
N GLN A 103 2.75 -7.30 12.90
CA GLN A 103 2.76 -8.01 14.16
C GLN A 103 2.44 -7.11 15.36
N SER A 104 2.48 -5.78 15.17
CA SER A 104 2.07 -4.83 16.19
C SER A 104 0.56 -4.90 16.46
N LYS A 105 0.12 -4.32 17.57
CA LYS A 105 -1.29 -4.24 17.89
C LYS A 105 -2.07 -3.49 16.81
N GLU A 106 -1.54 -2.36 16.38
CA GLU A 106 -2.13 -1.53 15.31
C GLU A 106 -2.23 -2.30 13.99
N GLY A 107 -1.17 -3.01 13.61
CA GLY A 107 -1.16 -3.84 12.40
C GLY A 107 -2.20 -4.95 12.44
N LYS A 108 -2.34 -5.62 13.57
CA LYS A 108 -3.37 -6.66 13.78
C LYS A 108 -4.78 -6.10 13.75
N ASP A 109 -5.00 -4.93 14.35
CA ASP A 109 -6.30 -4.26 14.34
C ASP A 109 -6.70 -3.84 12.92
N VAL A 110 -5.77 -3.32 12.12
CA VAL A 110 -6.00 -2.99 10.71
C VAL A 110 -6.28 -4.25 9.88
N SER A 111 -5.47 -5.30 10.04
CA SER A 111 -5.67 -6.58 9.34
C SER A 111 -7.03 -7.19 9.64
N ALA A 112 -7.47 -7.16 10.89
CA ALA A 112 -8.77 -7.69 11.30
C ALA A 112 -9.95 -6.95 10.62
N GLU A 113 -9.81 -5.67 10.32
CA GLU A 113 -10.82 -4.93 9.56
C GLU A 113 -10.86 -5.39 8.09
N PHE A 114 -9.71 -5.62 7.46
CA PHE A 114 -9.65 -6.15 6.10
C PHE A 114 -10.19 -7.58 5.99
N ASP A 115 -10.00 -8.42 7.00
CA ASP A 115 -10.59 -9.76 7.06
C ASP A 115 -12.11 -9.76 6.88
N LYS A 116 -12.77 -8.67 7.25
CA LYS A 116 -14.21 -8.50 7.03
C LYS A 116 -14.55 -8.35 5.55
N LEU A 117 -13.68 -7.68 4.76
CA LEU A 117 -13.83 -7.59 3.31
C LEU A 117 -13.55 -8.92 2.64
N ASP A 118 -12.54 -9.65 3.09
CA ASP A 118 -12.18 -10.96 2.53
C ASP A 118 -13.32 -11.96 2.64
N LYS A 119 -14.10 -11.88 3.72
CA LYS A 119 -15.31 -12.70 3.91
C LYS A 119 -16.45 -12.39 2.93
N LEU A 120 -16.41 -11.21 2.31
CA LEU A 120 -17.39 -10.81 1.29
C LEU A 120 -16.99 -11.30 -0.11
N CYS A 121 -15.77 -11.79 -0.28
CA CYS A 121 -15.30 -12.35 -1.53
C CYS A 121 -15.81 -13.77 -1.70
N PRO A 122 -16.14 -14.19 -2.95
CA PRO A 122 -16.54 -15.57 -3.22
C PRO A 122 -15.42 -16.54 -2.84
N ALA A 123 -15.79 -17.69 -2.30
CA ALA A 123 -14.85 -18.76 -2.03
C ALA A 123 -14.17 -19.22 -3.34
N LYS A 124 -12.87 -19.45 -3.26
CA LYS A 124 -12.08 -19.99 -4.38
C LYS A 124 -12.27 -21.49 -4.51
#